data_1bf93de882183a77a2069e74e0bb774e
#
_entry.id   1bf93de882183a77a2069e74e0bb774e
#
_cell.length_a   1.000
_cell.length_b   1.000
_cell.length_c   1.000
_cell.angle_alpha   90.00
_cell.angle_beta   90.00
_cell.angle_gamma   90.00
#
_symmetry.space_group_name_H-M   'P 1'
#
loop_
_entity.id
_entity.type
_entity.pdbx_description
1 polymer ?
#
loop_
_entity_poly.entity_id
_entity_poly.type
_entity_poly.pdbx_seq_one_letter_code
_entity_poly.pdbx_strand_id
1 'polypeptide(L)'
;MLSTVLIIDKRKELSTKYKKCIETPEINTIIARTLKDALVLVQSLEPEVIIISDSIDEELDIFCERIRSLTYNTRPVIIALSKSADTGDKIRVLESGADDFLSEPVNIDEFKTRVMAHLRRDIESNLDTKTLLPNEKVVRKALKRVLVSENQAVLIAGFNNLEDYKSVYTELAADKLIQTFTAIVKSAIDESDFLGRLNDSNFIIITNKYSAEKLAVFLTFAFDTVAPKFYSQEDSKRGYMLLKGERSAGMRANFISLLIGGILDNFNLTQSVDSLLERLFEIQKMAKIPAGSNYAIERAKLTSKEAIDESFSKKSIYIKESDESLAYLIRTSLELQGYDVQSSLNPDSVFQPSIIILDSGDELQELEF
;
A
#
# COMPACT_ATOMS: atom_id res chain seq x y z
N MET A 1 -4.79 1.28 -7.94
CA MET A 1 -4.57 -0.19 -7.85
C MET A 1 -5.45 -0.86 -8.89
N LEU A 2 -4.90 -1.67 -9.80
CA LEU A 2 -5.67 -2.29 -10.89
C LEU A 2 -6.40 -3.52 -10.36
N SER A 3 -7.73 -3.50 -10.38
CA SER A 3 -8.54 -4.69 -10.16
C SER A 3 -8.52 -5.58 -11.40
N THR A 4 -8.44 -6.89 -11.22
CA THR A 4 -8.41 -7.85 -12.32
C THR A 4 -9.74 -8.58 -12.42
N VAL A 5 -10.37 -8.54 -13.58
CA VAL A 5 -11.58 -9.30 -13.90
C VAL A 5 -11.24 -10.34 -14.94
N LEU A 6 -11.54 -11.61 -14.65
CA LEU A 6 -11.37 -12.71 -15.58
C LEU A 6 -12.73 -13.12 -16.17
N ILE A 7 -12.88 -13.06 -17.48
CA ILE A 7 -14.07 -13.53 -18.20
C ILE A 7 -13.77 -14.88 -18.84
N ILE A 8 -14.55 -15.88 -18.52
CA ILE A 8 -14.43 -17.25 -19.04
C ILE A 8 -15.63 -17.53 -19.96
N ASP A 9 -15.44 -17.34 -21.24
CA ASP A 9 -16.49 -17.50 -22.26
C ASP A 9 -15.88 -17.83 -23.63
N LYS A 10 -16.33 -18.89 -24.27
CA LYS A 10 -15.90 -19.31 -25.61
C LYS A 10 -16.36 -18.36 -26.70
N ARG A 11 -17.46 -17.66 -26.50
CA ARG A 11 -18.11 -16.80 -27.51
C ARG A 11 -17.35 -15.48 -27.66
N LYS A 12 -16.59 -15.35 -28.76
CA LYS A 12 -15.69 -14.22 -29.01
C LYS A 12 -16.41 -12.85 -28.96
N GLU A 13 -17.57 -12.74 -29.57
CA GLU A 13 -18.29 -11.48 -29.66
C GLU A 13 -18.83 -11.02 -28.31
N LEU A 14 -19.48 -11.92 -27.56
CA LEU A 14 -20.04 -11.62 -26.24
C LEU A 14 -18.96 -11.31 -25.21
N SER A 15 -17.93 -12.15 -25.12
CA SER A 15 -16.83 -11.91 -24.19
C SER A 15 -16.12 -10.58 -24.45
N THR A 16 -15.97 -10.19 -25.72
CA THR A 16 -15.39 -8.89 -26.10
C THR A 16 -16.34 -7.72 -25.72
N LYS A 17 -17.65 -7.92 -25.89
CA LYS A 17 -18.66 -6.93 -25.48
C LYS A 17 -18.67 -6.72 -23.97
N TYR A 18 -18.63 -7.80 -23.20
CA TYR A 18 -18.53 -7.77 -21.74
C TYR A 18 -17.24 -7.07 -21.28
N LYS A 19 -16.10 -7.45 -21.86
CA LYS A 19 -14.82 -6.78 -21.57
C LYS A 19 -14.93 -5.27 -21.78
N LYS A 20 -15.36 -4.82 -22.96
CA LYS A 20 -15.44 -3.38 -23.30
C LYS A 20 -16.34 -2.57 -22.36
N CYS A 21 -17.38 -3.16 -21.78
CA CYS A 21 -18.29 -2.42 -20.91
C CYS A 21 -17.75 -2.21 -19.49
N ILE A 22 -16.82 -3.06 -19.03
CA ILE A 22 -16.27 -2.99 -17.66
C ILE A 22 -14.80 -2.50 -17.62
N GLU A 23 -14.08 -2.56 -18.74
CA GLU A 23 -12.68 -2.16 -18.80
C GLU A 23 -12.51 -0.65 -18.59
N THR A 24 -11.67 -0.27 -17.64
CA THR A 24 -11.29 1.11 -17.32
C THR A 24 -9.79 1.16 -17.04
N PRO A 25 -9.14 2.34 -16.93
CA PRO A 25 -7.75 2.42 -16.50
C PRO A 25 -7.45 1.73 -15.17
N GLU A 26 -8.46 1.56 -14.31
CA GLU A 26 -8.35 0.94 -12.99
C GLU A 26 -8.75 -0.54 -12.98
N ILE A 27 -9.35 -1.05 -14.06
CA ILE A 27 -9.84 -2.43 -14.17
C ILE A 27 -9.22 -3.11 -15.38
N ASN A 28 -8.35 -4.09 -15.10
CA ASN A 28 -7.77 -4.94 -16.14
C ASN A 28 -8.68 -6.15 -16.40
N THR A 29 -9.19 -6.30 -17.62
CA THR A 29 -10.09 -7.39 -17.98
C THR A 29 -9.40 -8.36 -18.92
N ILE A 30 -9.35 -9.64 -18.53
CA ILE A 30 -8.72 -10.72 -19.25
C ILE A 30 -9.78 -11.76 -19.66
N ILE A 31 -9.64 -12.33 -20.83
CA ILE A 31 -10.57 -13.32 -21.38
C ILE A 31 -9.86 -14.67 -21.50
N ALA A 32 -10.41 -15.71 -20.85
CA ALA A 32 -10.08 -17.11 -21.09
C ALA A 32 -11.15 -17.76 -21.96
N ARG A 33 -10.74 -18.58 -22.91
CA ARG A 33 -11.65 -19.26 -23.84
C ARG A 33 -11.74 -20.77 -23.63
N THR A 34 -10.81 -21.30 -22.85
CA THR A 34 -10.75 -22.71 -22.50
C THR A 34 -10.68 -22.86 -20.98
N LEU A 35 -11.17 -23.99 -20.48
CA LEU A 35 -11.05 -24.31 -19.05
C LEU A 35 -9.60 -24.37 -18.58
N LYS A 36 -8.71 -24.91 -19.42
CA LYS A 36 -7.28 -25.01 -19.09
C LYS A 36 -6.66 -23.63 -18.89
N ASP A 37 -6.90 -22.70 -19.81
CA ASP A 37 -6.38 -21.32 -19.72
C ASP A 37 -6.99 -20.61 -18.50
N ALA A 38 -8.30 -20.82 -18.25
CA ALA A 38 -9.00 -20.24 -17.12
C ALA A 38 -8.36 -20.63 -15.79
N LEU A 39 -8.09 -21.93 -15.58
CA LEU A 39 -7.49 -22.41 -14.33
C LEU A 39 -6.08 -21.88 -14.11
N VAL A 40 -5.27 -21.81 -15.18
CA VAL A 40 -3.93 -21.20 -15.10
C VAL A 40 -4.02 -19.72 -14.75
N LEU A 41 -4.91 -18.96 -15.39
CA LEU A 41 -5.09 -17.53 -15.16
C LEU A 41 -5.65 -17.25 -13.75
N VAL A 42 -6.56 -18.07 -13.24
CA VAL A 42 -7.07 -17.95 -11.87
C VAL A 42 -5.94 -18.05 -10.84
N GLN A 43 -5.03 -18.99 -11.02
CA GLN A 43 -3.90 -19.18 -10.09
C GLN A 43 -2.82 -18.11 -10.23
N SER A 44 -2.51 -17.69 -11.46
CA SER A 44 -1.41 -16.75 -11.71
C SER A 44 -1.79 -15.29 -11.48
N LEU A 45 -3.04 -14.91 -11.78
CA LEU A 45 -3.50 -13.51 -11.70
C LEU A 45 -4.24 -13.19 -10.40
N GLU A 46 -4.76 -14.20 -9.71
CA GLU A 46 -5.61 -14.03 -8.50
C GLU A 46 -6.68 -12.93 -8.73
N PRO A 47 -7.59 -13.08 -9.72
CA PRO A 47 -8.56 -12.05 -10.07
C PRO A 47 -9.52 -11.76 -8.91
N GLU A 48 -10.00 -10.53 -8.79
CA GLU A 48 -11.02 -10.12 -7.82
C GLU A 48 -12.41 -10.62 -8.19
N VAL A 49 -12.71 -10.62 -9.51
CA VAL A 49 -14.00 -11.11 -10.05
C VAL A 49 -13.74 -12.07 -11.19
N ILE A 50 -14.46 -13.18 -11.16
CA ILE A 50 -14.47 -14.21 -12.22
C ILE A 50 -15.89 -14.27 -12.78
N ILE A 51 -16.04 -14.06 -14.08
CA ILE A 51 -17.30 -14.18 -14.81
C ILE A 51 -17.25 -15.45 -15.63
N ILE A 52 -18.18 -16.36 -15.41
CA ILE A 52 -18.19 -17.69 -16.03
C ILE A 52 -19.47 -17.83 -16.84
N SER A 53 -19.34 -18.19 -18.12
CA SER A 53 -20.49 -18.49 -18.99
C SER A 53 -20.72 -20.00 -19.12
N ASP A 54 -21.98 -20.41 -19.30
CA ASP A 54 -22.39 -21.78 -19.65
C ASP A 54 -21.92 -22.23 -21.06
N SER A 55 -21.22 -21.37 -21.78
CA SER A 55 -20.59 -21.70 -23.07
C SER A 55 -19.35 -22.58 -22.94
N ILE A 56 -18.85 -22.81 -21.72
CA ILE A 56 -17.68 -23.68 -21.45
C ILE A 56 -18.06 -25.17 -21.50
N ASP A 57 -17.06 -26.07 -21.63
CA ASP A 57 -17.27 -27.51 -21.79
C ASP A 57 -17.49 -28.25 -20.47
N GLU A 58 -17.89 -27.59 -19.42
CA GLU A 58 -18.13 -28.14 -18.09
C GLU A 58 -19.38 -27.49 -17.50
N GLU A 59 -20.12 -28.22 -16.65
CA GLU A 59 -21.27 -27.67 -15.95
C GLU A 59 -20.81 -26.57 -14.98
N LEU A 60 -21.57 -25.46 -14.90
CA LEU A 60 -21.20 -24.28 -14.12
C LEU A 60 -20.99 -24.56 -12.65
N ASP A 61 -21.81 -25.41 -12.06
CA ASP A 61 -21.72 -25.85 -10.66
C ASP A 61 -20.38 -26.55 -10.38
N ILE A 62 -20.04 -27.58 -11.19
CA ILE A 62 -18.76 -28.29 -11.05
C ILE A 62 -17.56 -27.35 -11.21
N PHE A 63 -17.65 -26.44 -12.15
CA PHE A 63 -16.56 -25.47 -12.37
C PHE A 63 -16.43 -24.44 -11.24
N CYS A 64 -17.54 -23.97 -10.66
CA CYS A 64 -17.55 -23.12 -9.48
C CYS A 64 -16.87 -23.80 -8.28
N GLU A 65 -17.22 -25.06 -7.98
CA GLU A 65 -16.58 -25.84 -6.91
C GLU A 65 -15.07 -25.98 -7.14
N ARG A 66 -14.66 -26.25 -8.38
CA ARG A 66 -13.24 -26.35 -8.74
C ARG A 66 -12.50 -25.02 -8.52
N ILE A 67 -13.08 -23.90 -8.94
CA ILE A 67 -12.48 -22.58 -8.68
C ILE A 67 -12.39 -22.34 -7.18
N ARG A 68 -13.43 -22.62 -6.41
CA ARG A 68 -13.42 -22.44 -4.95
C ARG A 68 -12.33 -23.25 -4.27
N SER A 69 -12.10 -24.49 -4.70
CA SER A 69 -11.03 -25.32 -4.16
C SER A 69 -9.63 -24.76 -4.47
N LEU A 70 -9.43 -24.18 -5.65
CA LEU A 70 -8.16 -23.57 -6.07
C LEU A 70 -7.92 -22.20 -5.45
N THR A 71 -8.97 -21.48 -5.09
CA THR A 71 -8.92 -20.09 -4.61
C THR A 71 -9.31 -19.95 -3.13
N TYR A 72 -9.06 -20.98 -2.34
CA TYR A 72 -9.44 -21.00 -0.91
C TYR A 72 -8.96 -19.75 -0.14
N ASN A 73 -7.76 -19.28 -0.42
CA ASN A 73 -7.16 -18.13 0.26
C ASN A 73 -7.56 -16.77 -0.31
N THR A 74 -7.89 -16.70 -1.60
CA THR A 74 -8.18 -15.43 -2.30
C THR A 74 -9.67 -15.16 -2.44
N ARG A 75 -10.50 -16.21 -2.53
CA ARG A 75 -11.96 -16.18 -2.63
C ARG A 75 -12.50 -15.08 -3.57
N PRO A 76 -12.19 -15.12 -4.88
CA PRO A 76 -12.72 -14.16 -5.84
C PRO A 76 -14.25 -14.22 -5.89
N VAL A 77 -14.90 -13.14 -6.28
CA VAL A 77 -16.31 -13.12 -6.59
C VAL A 77 -16.55 -13.89 -7.89
N ILE A 78 -17.46 -14.86 -7.89
CA ILE A 78 -17.85 -15.65 -9.07
C ILE A 78 -19.25 -15.21 -9.51
N ILE A 79 -19.36 -14.71 -10.74
CA ILE A 79 -20.62 -14.35 -11.40
C ILE A 79 -20.88 -15.36 -12.52
N ALA A 80 -21.94 -16.14 -12.42
CA ALA A 80 -22.33 -17.10 -13.43
C ALA A 80 -23.28 -16.49 -14.45
N LEU A 81 -23.03 -16.74 -15.74
CA LEU A 81 -23.88 -16.36 -16.86
C LEU A 81 -24.45 -17.63 -17.49
N SER A 82 -25.76 -17.78 -17.56
CA SER A 82 -26.40 -18.95 -18.17
C SER A 82 -27.66 -18.60 -18.95
N LYS A 83 -27.90 -19.39 -19.99
CA LYS A 83 -29.15 -19.34 -20.76
C LYS A 83 -30.30 -19.99 -20.02
N SER A 84 -30.02 -20.82 -19.02
CA SER A 84 -31.07 -21.45 -18.23
C SER A 84 -31.81 -20.39 -17.40
N ALA A 85 -33.13 -20.40 -17.55
CA ALA A 85 -34.04 -19.61 -16.72
C ALA A 85 -34.61 -20.42 -15.56
N ASP A 86 -34.21 -21.71 -15.44
CA ASP A 86 -34.72 -22.60 -14.39
C ASP A 86 -34.18 -22.20 -13.01
N THR A 87 -35.11 -22.16 -12.05
CA THR A 87 -34.77 -21.80 -10.67
C THR A 87 -33.89 -22.85 -10.00
N GLY A 88 -34.07 -24.13 -10.34
CA GLY A 88 -33.25 -25.20 -9.79
C GLY A 88 -31.79 -25.10 -10.21
N ASP A 89 -31.53 -24.81 -11.50
CA ASP A 89 -30.17 -24.61 -12.00
C ASP A 89 -29.51 -23.43 -11.33
N LYS A 90 -30.25 -22.32 -11.17
CA LYS A 90 -29.75 -21.14 -10.49
C LYS A 90 -29.37 -21.44 -9.04
N ILE A 91 -30.22 -22.13 -8.29
CA ILE A 91 -29.94 -22.50 -6.90
C ILE A 91 -28.69 -23.40 -6.83
N ARG A 92 -28.60 -24.41 -7.68
CA ARG A 92 -27.47 -25.34 -7.73
C ARG A 92 -26.15 -24.62 -7.96
N VAL A 93 -26.08 -23.70 -8.93
CA VAL A 93 -24.88 -22.95 -9.24
C VAL A 93 -24.48 -22.01 -8.10
N LEU A 94 -25.44 -21.36 -7.41
CA LEU A 94 -25.17 -20.51 -6.26
C LEU A 94 -24.67 -21.34 -5.05
N GLU A 95 -25.28 -22.52 -4.79
CA GLU A 95 -24.84 -23.42 -3.72
C GLU A 95 -23.45 -24.00 -3.98
N SER A 96 -23.07 -24.19 -5.26
CA SER A 96 -21.72 -24.63 -5.67
C SER A 96 -20.67 -23.54 -5.61
N GLY A 97 -21.03 -22.34 -5.14
CA GLY A 97 -20.07 -21.31 -4.82
C GLY A 97 -20.06 -20.08 -5.73
N ALA A 98 -20.99 -19.94 -6.67
CA ALA A 98 -21.20 -18.66 -7.34
C ALA A 98 -21.79 -17.62 -6.35
N ASP A 99 -21.32 -16.37 -6.42
CA ASP A 99 -21.83 -15.26 -5.59
C ASP A 99 -23.00 -14.54 -6.25
N ASP A 100 -23.10 -14.62 -7.58
CA ASP A 100 -24.19 -14.05 -8.35
C ASP A 100 -24.48 -14.85 -9.61
N PHE A 101 -25.71 -14.73 -10.12
CA PHE A 101 -26.18 -15.44 -11.30
C PHE A 101 -27.01 -14.50 -12.20
N LEU A 102 -26.67 -14.45 -13.47
CA LEU A 102 -27.34 -13.66 -14.49
C LEU A 102 -27.86 -14.56 -15.61
N SER A 103 -29.16 -14.47 -15.88
CA SER A 103 -29.77 -15.19 -17.02
C SER A 103 -29.51 -14.46 -18.33
N GLU A 104 -29.06 -15.19 -19.35
CA GLU A 104 -28.87 -14.66 -20.70
C GLU A 104 -30.19 -14.65 -21.51
N PRO A 105 -30.43 -13.67 -22.35
CA PRO A 105 -29.54 -12.54 -22.71
C PRO A 105 -29.45 -11.48 -21.61
N VAL A 106 -28.22 -11.17 -21.17
CA VAL A 106 -27.99 -10.20 -20.10
C VAL A 106 -28.10 -8.78 -20.63
N ASN A 107 -28.80 -7.91 -19.89
CA ASN A 107 -28.73 -6.47 -20.11
C ASN A 107 -27.33 -5.97 -19.74
N ILE A 108 -26.65 -5.26 -20.65
CA ILE A 108 -25.26 -4.81 -20.49
C ILE A 108 -25.11 -3.84 -19.31
N ASP A 109 -26.09 -2.98 -19.08
CA ASP A 109 -26.06 -2.02 -17.96
C ASP A 109 -26.25 -2.74 -16.61
N GLU A 110 -27.13 -3.76 -16.57
CA GLU A 110 -27.25 -4.63 -15.39
C GLU A 110 -25.96 -5.37 -15.11
N PHE A 111 -25.38 -6.01 -16.12
CA PHE A 111 -24.10 -6.73 -16.02
C PHE A 111 -23.01 -5.82 -15.45
N LYS A 112 -22.80 -4.63 -16.07
CA LYS A 112 -21.85 -3.65 -15.62
C LYS A 112 -22.08 -3.25 -14.16
N THR A 113 -23.34 -2.93 -13.83
CA THR A 113 -23.72 -2.48 -12.48
C THR A 113 -23.40 -3.54 -11.42
N ARG A 114 -23.68 -4.81 -11.69
CA ARG A 114 -23.40 -5.91 -10.77
C ARG A 114 -21.90 -6.15 -10.60
N VAL A 115 -21.15 -6.21 -11.69
CA VAL A 115 -19.66 -6.35 -11.63
C VAL A 115 -19.06 -5.21 -10.82
N MET A 116 -19.47 -3.96 -11.09
CA MET A 116 -18.98 -2.79 -10.36
C MET A 116 -19.38 -2.81 -8.87
N ALA A 117 -20.58 -3.31 -8.54
CA ALA A 117 -21.01 -3.44 -7.15
C ALA A 117 -20.17 -4.47 -6.40
N HIS A 118 -19.83 -5.59 -7.03
CA HIS A 118 -18.95 -6.59 -6.44
C HIS A 118 -17.52 -6.08 -6.29
N LEU A 119 -16.96 -5.43 -7.30
CA LEU A 119 -15.63 -4.82 -7.23
C LEU A 119 -15.55 -3.76 -6.11
N ARG A 120 -16.56 -2.91 -5.98
CA ARG A 120 -16.62 -1.91 -4.90
C ARG A 120 -16.62 -2.57 -3.52
N ARG A 121 -17.43 -3.61 -3.30
CA ARG A 121 -17.45 -4.37 -2.04
C ARG A 121 -16.10 -5.03 -1.74
N ASP A 122 -15.46 -5.60 -2.76
CA ASP A 122 -14.12 -6.17 -2.60
C ASP A 122 -13.10 -5.09 -2.20
N ILE A 123 -13.10 -3.93 -2.88
CA ILE A 123 -12.24 -2.79 -2.53
C ILE A 123 -12.50 -2.34 -1.09
N GLU A 124 -13.76 -2.14 -0.70
CA GLU A 124 -14.14 -1.73 0.66
C GLU A 124 -13.70 -2.76 1.72
N SER A 125 -13.85 -4.07 1.44
CA SER A 125 -13.43 -5.15 2.34
C SER A 125 -11.92 -5.32 2.43
N ASN A 126 -11.18 -4.79 1.48
CA ASN A 126 -9.73 -4.85 1.38
C ASN A 126 -9.03 -3.62 1.99
N LEU A 127 -9.80 -2.70 2.59
CA LEU A 127 -9.28 -1.57 3.34
C LEU A 127 -9.26 -1.85 4.84
N ASP A 128 -8.25 -1.34 5.52
CA ASP A 128 -8.20 -1.25 6.96
C ASP A 128 -9.17 -0.17 7.47
N THR A 129 -9.99 -0.50 8.44
CA THR A 129 -11.08 0.38 8.91
C THR A 129 -10.60 1.64 9.63
N LYS A 130 -9.39 1.64 10.20
CA LYS A 130 -8.82 2.76 10.97
C LYS A 130 -8.06 3.74 10.09
N THR A 131 -7.35 3.24 9.08
CA THR A 131 -6.44 4.03 8.23
C THR A 131 -6.93 4.22 6.81
N LEU A 132 -7.92 3.42 6.38
CA LEU A 132 -8.39 3.32 4.99
C LEU A 132 -7.26 2.96 4.01
N LEU A 133 -6.21 2.33 4.51
CA LEU A 133 -5.13 1.78 3.70
C LEU A 133 -5.47 0.35 3.25
N PRO A 134 -4.87 -0.13 2.15
CA PRO A 134 -4.85 -1.55 1.81
C PRO A 134 -4.51 -2.41 3.03
N ASN A 135 -5.35 -3.42 3.31
CA ASN A 135 -5.17 -4.33 4.43
C ASN A 135 -4.13 -5.43 4.13
N GLU A 136 -3.89 -6.34 5.08
CA GLU A 136 -2.93 -7.44 4.96
C GLU A 136 -3.11 -8.27 3.67
N LYS A 137 -4.34 -8.58 3.27
CA LYS A 137 -4.62 -9.36 2.04
C LYS A 137 -4.04 -8.66 0.81
N VAL A 138 -4.26 -7.36 0.69
CA VAL A 138 -3.76 -6.54 -0.42
C VAL A 138 -2.25 -6.35 -0.33
N VAL A 139 -1.71 -6.13 0.87
CA VAL A 139 -0.27 -6.07 1.14
C VAL A 139 0.42 -7.33 0.64
N ARG A 140 -0.08 -8.51 1.01
CA ARG A 140 0.49 -9.79 0.56
C ARG A 140 0.46 -9.96 -0.96
N LYS A 141 -0.63 -9.51 -1.62
CA LYS A 141 -0.73 -9.50 -3.09
C LYS A 141 0.28 -8.55 -3.72
N ALA A 142 0.50 -7.37 -3.14
CA ALA A 142 1.52 -6.42 -3.60
C ALA A 142 2.94 -7.00 -3.44
N LEU A 143 3.25 -7.62 -2.30
CA LEU A 143 4.55 -8.25 -2.04
C LEU A 143 4.86 -9.40 -3.01
N LYS A 144 3.86 -10.20 -3.42
CA LYS A 144 4.05 -11.23 -4.48
C LYS A 144 4.56 -10.63 -5.80
N ARG A 145 4.08 -9.44 -6.16
CA ARG A 145 4.52 -8.75 -7.38
C ARG A 145 5.96 -8.25 -7.26
N VAL A 146 6.34 -7.79 -6.08
CA VAL A 146 7.71 -7.33 -5.81
C VAL A 146 8.75 -8.45 -5.98
N LEU A 147 8.41 -9.68 -5.59
CA LEU A 147 9.34 -10.82 -5.71
C LEU A 147 9.82 -11.09 -7.17
N VAL A 148 9.07 -10.61 -8.16
CA VAL A 148 9.39 -10.76 -9.59
C VAL A 148 9.71 -9.43 -10.27
N SER A 149 9.76 -8.34 -9.52
CA SER A 149 10.03 -6.99 -10.02
C SER A 149 11.49 -6.59 -9.77
N GLU A 150 12.01 -5.73 -10.61
CA GLU A 150 13.34 -5.14 -10.47
C GLU A 150 13.23 -3.68 -9.99
N ASN A 151 14.29 -3.15 -9.41
CA ASN A 151 14.42 -1.75 -8.98
C ASN A 151 13.43 -1.29 -7.89
N GLN A 152 12.84 -2.22 -7.17
CA GLN A 152 11.96 -1.91 -6.05
C GLN A 152 12.65 -2.13 -4.69
N ALA A 153 12.12 -1.45 -3.68
CA ALA A 153 12.45 -1.67 -2.29
C ALA A 153 11.19 -1.91 -1.49
N VAL A 154 11.31 -2.71 -0.45
CA VAL A 154 10.24 -2.93 0.53
C VAL A 154 10.72 -2.45 1.89
N LEU A 155 9.94 -1.57 2.50
CA LEU A 155 10.14 -1.11 3.86
C LEU A 155 8.99 -1.61 4.73
N ILE A 156 9.32 -2.13 5.91
CA ILE A 156 8.37 -2.36 7.00
C ILE A 156 8.56 -1.26 8.03
N ALA A 157 7.53 -0.48 8.30
CA ALA A 157 7.53 0.57 9.31
C ALA A 157 6.59 0.17 10.45
N GLY A 158 7.09 0.14 11.67
CA GLY A 158 6.30 -0.32 12.81
C GLY A 158 6.56 0.48 14.08
N PHE A 159 5.53 0.57 14.91
CA PHE A 159 5.60 1.26 16.19
C PHE A 159 6.13 0.36 17.29
N ASN A 160 7.16 0.81 17.96
CA ASN A 160 7.64 0.23 19.23
C ASN A 160 6.88 0.89 20.39
N ASN A 161 6.56 0.14 21.42
CA ASN A 161 5.83 0.58 22.63
C ASN A 161 4.38 1.07 22.37
N LEU A 162 3.73 0.65 21.27
CA LEU A 162 2.35 1.05 20.96
C LEU A 162 1.35 0.58 22.02
N GLU A 163 1.49 -0.65 22.52
CA GLU A 163 0.61 -1.21 23.54
C GLU A 163 0.75 -0.48 24.88
N ASP A 164 1.98 -0.12 25.26
CA ASP A 164 2.23 0.70 26.45
C ASP A 164 1.56 2.08 26.29
N TYR A 165 1.67 2.69 25.12
CA TYR A 165 1.01 3.95 24.80
C TYR A 165 -0.51 3.85 24.92
N LYS A 166 -1.13 2.81 24.36
CA LYS A 166 -2.58 2.55 24.46
C LYS A 166 -3.03 2.41 25.91
N SER A 167 -2.23 1.73 26.75
CA SER A 167 -2.55 1.53 28.16
C SER A 167 -2.57 2.84 28.95
N VAL A 168 -1.78 3.83 28.55
CA VAL A 168 -1.68 5.14 29.22
C VAL A 168 -2.67 6.15 28.64
N TYR A 169 -2.79 6.23 27.31
CA TYR A 169 -3.49 7.29 26.57
C TYR A 169 -4.80 6.89 25.91
N THR A 170 -5.14 5.64 25.82
CA THR A 170 -6.32 5.06 25.18
C THR A 170 -6.11 4.64 23.69
N GLU A 171 -6.97 3.73 23.24
CA GLU A 171 -7.05 3.30 21.83
C GLU A 171 -7.26 4.48 20.86
N LEU A 172 -8.16 5.41 21.22
CA LEU A 172 -8.47 6.55 20.35
C LEU A 172 -7.26 7.47 20.15
N ALA A 173 -6.43 7.65 21.18
CA ALA A 173 -5.19 8.44 21.05
C ALA A 173 -4.18 7.73 20.15
N ALA A 174 -4.06 6.41 20.26
CA ALA A 174 -3.23 5.60 19.39
C ALA A 174 -3.72 5.62 17.93
N ASP A 175 -5.04 5.56 17.71
CA ASP A 175 -5.61 5.66 16.36
C ASP A 175 -5.29 7.01 15.71
N LYS A 176 -5.35 8.12 16.44
CA LYS A 176 -4.95 9.45 15.95
C LYS A 176 -3.45 9.52 15.60
N LEU A 177 -2.59 8.94 16.42
CA LEU A 177 -1.16 8.86 16.14
C LEU A 177 -0.90 8.04 14.87
N ILE A 178 -1.55 6.89 14.72
CA ILE A 178 -1.47 6.03 13.53
C ILE A 178 -1.96 6.77 12.27
N GLN A 179 -3.08 7.49 12.36
CA GLN A 179 -3.60 8.30 11.24
C GLN A 179 -2.64 9.43 10.86
N THR A 180 -2.02 10.08 11.85
CA THR A 180 -1.01 11.13 11.60
C THR A 180 0.21 10.55 10.90
N PHE A 181 0.73 9.41 11.35
CA PHE A 181 1.82 8.72 10.66
C PHE A 181 1.43 8.34 9.23
N THR A 182 0.21 7.82 9.02
CA THR A 182 -0.32 7.52 7.69
C THR A 182 -0.32 8.75 6.78
N ALA A 183 -0.70 9.92 7.30
CA ALA A 183 -0.68 11.18 6.56
C ALA A 183 0.75 11.61 6.22
N ILE A 184 1.70 11.46 7.14
CA ILE A 184 3.12 11.73 6.90
C ILE A 184 3.66 10.85 5.76
N VAL A 185 3.40 9.53 5.80
CA VAL A 185 3.85 8.63 4.74
C VAL A 185 3.24 9.03 3.39
N LYS A 186 1.90 9.27 3.35
CA LYS A 186 1.21 9.68 2.11
C LYS A 186 1.73 10.98 1.52
N SER A 187 2.26 11.89 2.34
CA SER A 187 2.86 13.14 1.84
C SER A 187 4.27 12.96 1.27
N ALA A 188 4.91 11.84 1.54
CA ALA A 188 6.31 11.58 1.19
C ALA A 188 6.50 10.55 0.07
N ILE A 189 5.45 9.81 -0.27
CA ILE A 189 5.49 8.78 -1.32
C ILE A 189 4.84 9.29 -2.61
N ASP A 190 5.29 8.74 -3.74
CA ASP A 190 4.74 9.02 -5.06
C ASP A 190 3.47 8.20 -5.35
N GLU A 191 2.72 8.58 -6.40
CA GLU A 191 1.54 7.82 -6.87
C GLU A 191 1.88 6.39 -7.32
N SER A 192 3.12 6.15 -7.74
CA SER A 192 3.61 4.83 -8.15
C SER A 192 3.95 3.92 -6.97
N ASP A 193 4.13 4.49 -5.79
CA ASP A 193 4.48 3.77 -4.58
C ASP A 193 3.25 3.09 -3.95
N PHE A 194 3.49 2.09 -3.15
CA PHE A 194 2.44 1.38 -2.43
C PHE A 194 2.59 1.57 -0.93
N LEU A 195 1.49 1.91 -0.26
CA LEU A 195 1.38 1.94 1.20
C LEU A 195 0.21 1.06 1.62
N GLY A 196 0.46 0.09 2.51
CA GLY A 196 -0.57 -0.78 3.07
C GLY A 196 -0.33 -1.07 4.55
N ARG A 197 -1.39 -1.44 5.26
CA ARG A 197 -1.35 -1.82 6.67
C ARG A 197 -1.26 -3.34 6.79
N LEU A 198 -0.16 -3.84 7.34
CA LEU A 198 0.07 -5.27 7.51
C LEU A 198 -0.67 -5.82 8.74
N ASN A 199 -0.60 -5.09 9.86
CA ASN A 199 -1.27 -5.42 11.11
C ASN A 199 -1.43 -4.16 11.98
N ASP A 200 -1.82 -4.31 13.25
CA ASP A 200 -2.08 -3.17 14.13
C ASP A 200 -0.91 -2.22 14.31
N SER A 201 0.31 -2.71 14.25
CA SER A 201 1.52 -1.94 14.53
C SER A 201 2.39 -1.68 13.31
N ASN A 202 2.21 -2.42 12.19
CA ASN A 202 3.15 -2.42 11.09
C ASN A 202 2.49 -2.06 9.75
N PHE A 203 3.23 -1.32 8.94
CA PHE A 203 2.91 -0.89 7.59
C PHE A 203 3.95 -1.41 6.62
N ILE A 204 3.53 -1.68 5.39
CA ILE A 204 4.43 -2.00 4.28
C ILE A 204 4.40 -0.85 3.29
N ILE A 205 5.58 -0.40 2.92
CA ILE A 205 5.80 0.60 1.88
C ILE A 205 6.64 -0.06 0.79
N ILE A 206 6.17 0.01 -0.46
CA ILE A 206 6.93 -0.44 -1.62
C ILE A 206 7.23 0.80 -2.44
N THR A 207 8.50 1.06 -2.67
CA THR A 207 8.97 2.25 -3.37
C THR A 207 10.17 1.91 -4.25
N ASN A 208 10.69 2.90 -4.96
CA ASN A 208 11.90 2.74 -5.74
C ASN A 208 13.13 2.55 -4.83
N LYS A 209 14.03 1.65 -5.19
CA LYS A 209 15.26 1.35 -4.41
C LYS A 209 16.14 2.57 -4.13
N TYR A 210 16.13 3.57 -5.01
CA TYR A 210 16.94 4.79 -4.87
C TYR A 210 16.34 5.80 -3.88
N SER A 211 15.02 5.76 -3.66
CA SER A 211 14.29 6.65 -2.74
C SER A 211 14.10 6.05 -1.34
N ALA A 212 14.18 4.73 -1.21
CA ALA A 212 13.80 4.00 -0.01
C ALA A 212 14.55 4.44 1.26
N GLU A 213 15.85 4.66 1.17
CA GLU A 213 16.64 5.09 2.34
C GLU A 213 16.33 6.53 2.74
N LYS A 214 16.21 7.45 1.78
CA LYS A 214 15.80 8.83 2.05
C LYS A 214 14.43 8.86 2.71
N LEU A 215 13.50 8.03 2.22
CA LEU A 215 12.17 7.89 2.81
C LEU A 215 12.26 7.38 4.25
N ALA A 216 13.07 6.37 4.55
CA ALA A 216 13.24 5.84 5.91
C ALA A 216 13.81 6.91 6.87
N VAL A 217 14.83 7.67 6.43
CA VAL A 217 15.37 8.81 7.18
C VAL A 217 14.31 9.87 7.44
N PHE A 218 13.58 10.27 6.40
CA PHE A 218 12.50 11.25 6.53
C PHE A 218 11.42 10.79 7.52
N LEU A 219 10.95 9.56 7.39
CA LEU A 219 9.85 9.06 8.22
C LEU A 219 10.24 8.96 9.70
N THR A 220 11.47 8.51 10.00
CA THR A 220 11.96 8.44 11.39
C THR A 220 12.09 9.83 11.99
N PHE A 221 12.66 10.78 11.26
CA PHE A 221 12.80 12.17 11.70
C PHE A 221 11.44 12.87 11.87
N ALA A 222 10.56 12.75 10.86
CA ALA A 222 9.22 13.36 10.88
C ALA A 222 8.38 12.82 12.04
N PHE A 223 8.45 11.50 12.27
CA PHE A 223 7.74 10.88 13.39
C PHE A 223 8.25 11.40 14.73
N ASP A 224 9.56 11.43 14.97
CA ASP A 224 10.14 11.93 16.21
C ASP A 224 9.87 13.42 16.46
N THR A 225 9.71 14.21 15.39
CA THR A 225 9.33 15.63 15.47
C THR A 225 7.86 15.81 15.90
N VAL A 226 6.96 14.93 15.43
CA VAL A 226 5.52 15.04 15.66
C VAL A 226 5.07 14.30 16.91
N ALA A 227 5.67 13.14 17.22
CA ALA A 227 5.30 12.27 18.34
C ALA A 227 5.21 12.98 19.69
N PRO A 228 6.07 13.94 20.07
CA PRO A 228 5.96 14.67 21.32
C PRO A 228 4.63 15.38 21.54
N LYS A 229 3.92 15.76 20.48
CA LYS A 229 2.61 16.44 20.55
C LYS A 229 1.48 15.51 21.02
N PHE A 230 1.70 14.20 21.05
CA PHE A 230 0.72 13.20 21.49
C PHE A 230 0.85 12.82 22.96
N TYR A 231 1.76 13.45 23.71
CA TYR A 231 1.96 13.22 25.13
C TYR A 231 1.41 14.36 25.99
N SER A 232 1.09 14.06 27.25
CA SER A 232 0.78 15.08 28.23
C SER A 232 2.02 15.95 28.54
N GLN A 233 1.79 17.18 28.99
CA GLN A 233 2.89 18.06 29.42
C GLN A 233 3.74 17.43 30.54
N GLU A 234 3.11 16.63 31.41
CA GLU A 234 3.79 15.96 32.53
C GLU A 234 4.73 14.87 32.02
N ASP A 235 4.25 14.02 31.08
CA ASP A 235 5.05 12.96 30.51
C ASP A 235 6.18 13.53 29.62
N SER A 236 5.88 14.55 28.83
CA SER A 236 6.88 15.24 28.00
C SER A 236 8.01 15.84 28.83
N LYS A 237 7.70 16.46 29.99
CA LYS A 237 8.71 16.97 30.92
C LYS A 237 9.51 15.88 31.61
N ARG A 238 8.88 14.74 31.86
CA ARG A 238 9.45 13.59 32.55
C ARG A 238 10.34 12.73 31.65
N GLY A 239 10.06 12.73 30.33
CA GLY A 239 10.79 11.99 29.32
C GLY A 239 10.39 10.49 29.22
N TYR A 240 9.32 10.06 29.91
CA TYR A 240 8.79 8.69 29.87
C TYR A 240 7.35 8.65 30.31
N MET A 241 6.63 7.58 29.96
CA MET A 241 5.26 7.29 30.42
C MET A 241 5.25 6.47 31.71
N LEU A 242 4.20 6.61 32.51
CA LEU A 242 3.91 5.72 33.64
C LEU A 242 2.74 4.82 33.29
N LEU A 243 2.97 3.51 33.28
CA LEU A 243 1.95 2.52 32.98
C LEU A 243 0.84 2.51 34.04
N LYS A 244 -0.42 2.29 33.60
CA LYS A 244 -1.62 2.32 34.43
C LYS A 244 -2.23 0.92 34.71
N GLY A 245 -1.65 -0.17 34.20
CA GLY A 245 -2.18 -1.52 34.34
C GLY A 245 -2.07 -2.05 35.81
N GLU A 246 -2.98 -2.94 36.24
CA GLU A 246 -3.03 -3.48 37.61
C GLU A 246 -1.69 -4.08 38.08
N ARG A 247 -0.92 -4.74 37.19
CA ARG A 247 0.37 -5.36 37.52
C ARG A 247 1.57 -4.48 37.18
N SER A 248 1.37 -3.42 36.39
CA SER A 248 2.41 -2.54 35.88
C SER A 248 2.27 -1.09 36.30
N ALA A 249 1.32 -0.78 37.23
CA ALA A 249 1.07 0.58 37.69
C ALA A 249 2.33 1.24 38.25
N GLY A 250 2.70 2.41 37.68
CA GLY A 250 3.88 3.15 38.09
C GLY A 250 5.19 2.66 37.47
N MET A 251 5.20 1.60 36.68
CA MET A 251 6.38 1.20 35.90
C MET A 251 6.63 2.21 34.76
N ARG A 252 7.93 2.46 34.49
CA ARG A 252 8.35 3.35 33.42
C ARG A 252 8.26 2.64 32.06
N ALA A 253 7.67 3.31 31.08
CA ALA A 253 7.71 2.92 29.68
C ALA A 253 8.29 4.04 28.84
N ASN A 254 9.10 3.68 27.85
CA ASN A 254 9.65 4.65 26.92
C ASN A 254 8.54 5.19 26.00
N PHE A 255 8.76 6.36 25.44
CA PHE A 255 7.89 6.89 24.41
C PHE A 255 7.82 5.97 23.20
N ILE A 256 6.74 6.10 22.45
CA ILE A 256 6.56 5.39 21.20
C ILE A 256 7.64 5.83 20.21
N SER A 257 8.17 4.91 19.46
CA SER A 257 9.15 5.18 18.41
C SER A 257 8.83 4.40 17.16
N LEU A 258 9.30 4.87 16.01
CA LEU A 258 9.14 4.22 14.72
C LEU A 258 10.39 3.39 14.41
N LEU A 259 10.20 2.12 14.13
CA LEU A 259 11.26 1.22 13.68
C LEU A 259 11.01 0.85 12.23
N ILE A 260 11.98 1.09 11.35
CA ILE A 260 11.89 0.76 9.93
C ILE A 260 12.93 -0.29 9.59
N GLY A 261 12.47 -1.40 8.99
CA GLY A 261 13.32 -2.40 8.34
C GLY A 261 13.13 -2.31 6.83
N GLY A 262 14.21 -2.44 6.05
CA GLY A 262 14.11 -2.33 4.60
C GLY A 262 14.99 -3.32 3.85
N ILE A 263 14.53 -3.75 2.66
CA ILE A 263 15.29 -4.57 1.71
C ILE A 263 15.28 -3.83 0.38
N LEU A 264 16.48 -3.59 -0.18
CA LEU A 264 16.68 -2.96 -1.47
C LEU A 264 17.06 -4.00 -2.52
N ASP A 265 16.16 -4.22 -3.50
CA ASP A 265 16.44 -4.95 -4.75
C ASP A 265 17.19 -6.30 -4.60
N ASN A 266 16.92 -7.04 -3.54
CA ASN A 266 17.57 -8.33 -3.29
C ASN A 266 16.55 -9.42 -2.91
N PHE A 267 15.49 -9.53 -3.71
CA PHE A 267 14.41 -10.47 -3.45
C PHE A 267 14.72 -11.90 -3.92
N ASN A 268 15.79 -12.10 -4.69
CA ASN A 268 16.22 -13.43 -5.20
C ASN A 268 16.52 -14.46 -4.10
N LEU A 269 16.78 -14.01 -2.89
CA LEU A 269 16.99 -14.88 -1.72
C LEU A 269 15.69 -15.24 -1.01
N THR A 270 14.57 -14.66 -1.40
CA THR A 270 13.25 -14.88 -0.81
C THR A 270 12.36 -15.63 -1.80
N GLN A 271 11.94 -16.85 -1.41
CA GLN A 271 11.13 -17.72 -2.27
C GLN A 271 9.62 -17.52 -2.09
N SER A 272 9.22 -16.82 -1.02
CA SER A 272 7.81 -16.60 -0.69
C SER A 272 7.60 -15.26 0.02
N VAL A 273 6.34 -14.81 0.06
CA VAL A 273 5.95 -13.61 0.82
C VAL A 273 6.22 -13.77 2.30
N ASP A 274 6.02 -14.98 2.85
CA ASP A 274 6.24 -15.22 4.28
C ASP A 274 7.73 -15.11 4.63
N SER A 275 8.62 -15.68 3.82
CA SER A 275 10.07 -15.54 4.03
C SER A 275 10.56 -14.09 3.86
N LEU A 276 9.91 -13.32 2.95
CA LEU A 276 10.19 -11.89 2.82
C LEU A 276 9.77 -11.11 4.07
N LEU A 277 8.58 -11.38 4.59
CA LEU A 277 8.09 -10.74 5.81
C LEU A 277 8.93 -11.09 7.03
N GLU A 278 9.31 -12.36 7.21
CA GLU A 278 10.19 -12.79 8.29
C GLU A 278 11.51 -12.02 8.25
N ARG A 279 12.15 -11.93 7.08
CA ARG A 279 13.39 -11.18 6.88
C ARG A 279 13.23 -9.69 7.15
N LEU A 280 12.15 -9.07 6.70
CA LEU A 280 11.83 -7.68 7.01
C LEU A 280 11.68 -7.43 8.51
N PHE A 281 10.99 -8.33 9.23
CA PHE A 281 10.85 -8.24 10.69
C PHE A 281 12.18 -8.41 11.41
N GLU A 282 13.08 -9.26 10.93
CA GLU A 282 14.43 -9.41 11.50
C GLU A 282 15.23 -8.12 11.33
N ILE A 283 15.22 -7.52 10.13
CA ILE A 283 15.90 -6.24 9.88
C ILE A 283 15.28 -5.12 10.73
N GLN A 284 13.95 -5.06 10.83
CA GLN A 284 13.26 -4.09 11.69
C GLN A 284 13.72 -4.20 13.16
N LYS A 285 13.89 -5.41 13.68
CA LYS A 285 14.42 -5.62 15.04
C LYS A 285 15.84 -5.06 15.21
N MET A 286 16.68 -5.10 14.16
CA MET A 286 18.03 -4.53 14.19
C MET A 286 18.01 -3.00 14.30
N ALA A 287 16.93 -2.34 13.86
CA ALA A 287 16.74 -0.90 14.03
C ALA A 287 16.46 -0.48 15.48
N LYS A 288 16.22 -1.41 16.41
CA LYS A 288 15.85 -1.08 17.78
C LYS A 288 17.03 -0.45 18.54
N ILE A 289 16.78 0.78 19.03
CA ILE A 289 17.69 1.53 19.90
C ILE A 289 17.00 1.85 21.24
N PRO A 290 17.73 2.24 22.29
CA PRO A 290 17.15 2.53 23.61
C PRO A 290 16.09 3.63 23.60
N ALA A 291 16.21 4.65 22.76
CA ALA A 291 15.24 5.75 22.65
C ALA A 291 15.25 6.34 21.23
N GLY A 292 14.08 6.80 20.77
CA GLY A 292 13.89 7.40 19.46
C GLY A 292 13.61 6.40 18.34
N SER A 293 13.28 6.94 17.18
CA SER A 293 13.02 6.19 15.95
C SER A 293 14.31 5.89 15.20
N ASN A 294 14.35 4.76 14.51
CA ASN A 294 15.54 4.35 13.77
C ASN A 294 15.18 3.42 12.61
N TYR A 295 16.12 3.21 11.68
CA TYR A 295 15.95 2.32 10.56
C TYR A 295 17.17 1.41 10.35
N ALA A 296 16.95 0.26 9.74
CA ALA A 296 17.96 -0.64 9.26
C ALA A 296 17.60 -1.10 7.85
N ILE A 297 18.56 -1.04 6.92
CA ILE A 297 18.31 -1.38 5.52
C ILE A 297 19.35 -2.41 5.07
N GLU A 298 18.86 -3.51 4.52
CA GLU A 298 19.66 -4.49 3.84
C GLU A 298 19.85 -4.09 2.38
N ARG A 299 21.14 -4.01 1.97
CA ARG A 299 21.53 -3.69 0.60
C ARG A 299 22.13 -4.90 -0.08
N ALA A 300 21.83 -5.11 -1.36
CA ALA A 300 22.61 -6.03 -2.17
C ALA A 300 24.08 -5.58 -2.19
N LYS A 301 25.02 -6.51 -2.15
CA LYS A 301 26.42 -6.18 -2.37
C LYS A 301 26.55 -5.62 -3.78
N LEU A 302 26.79 -4.32 -3.89
CA LEU A 302 26.99 -3.64 -5.17
C LEU A 302 28.23 -4.22 -5.87
N THR A 303 28.04 -4.87 -7.00
CA THR A 303 29.10 -5.02 -7.98
C THR A 303 29.29 -3.67 -8.66
N SER A 304 30.51 -3.20 -8.74
CA SER A 304 31.00 -1.85 -9.00
C SER A 304 30.68 -1.22 -10.37
N LYS A 305 29.49 -1.39 -10.93
CA LYS A 305 29.15 -0.85 -12.27
C LYS A 305 27.84 -0.06 -12.39
N GLU A 306 27.08 0.10 -11.35
CA GLU A 306 25.80 0.86 -11.38
C GLU A 306 25.90 2.16 -10.57
N ALA A 307 26.90 2.98 -10.87
CA ALA A 307 26.96 4.33 -10.37
C ALA A 307 26.46 5.27 -11.49
N ILE A 308 25.23 5.74 -11.31
CA ILE A 308 24.74 7.07 -11.71
C ILE A 308 24.62 7.33 -13.21
N ASP A 309 23.39 7.25 -13.71
CA ASP A 309 22.93 8.10 -14.80
C ASP A 309 21.50 8.59 -14.53
N GLU A 310 21.34 9.68 -13.79
CA GLU A 310 20.08 10.39 -13.61
C GLU A 310 20.31 11.89 -13.66
N SER A 311 20.41 12.42 -14.87
CA SER A 311 20.13 13.82 -15.13
C SER A 311 18.66 14.00 -15.51
N PHE A 312 17.74 13.85 -14.58
CA PHE A 312 16.39 14.36 -14.76
C PHE A 312 16.40 15.88 -14.56
N SER A 313 15.78 16.61 -15.47
CA SER A 313 15.46 18.04 -15.32
C SER A 313 14.45 18.18 -14.18
N LYS A 314 14.96 18.28 -12.95
CA LYS A 314 14.14 18.49 -11.75
C LYS A 314 13.59 19.90 -11.76
N LYS A 315 12.29 20.07 -11.50
CA LYS A 315 11.73 21.40 -11.21
C LYS A 315 12.36 21.92 -9.92
N SER A 316 12.83 23.15 -9.96
CA SER A 316 13.54 23.77 -8.85
C SER A 316 12.58 24.52 -7.91
N ILE A 317 12.74 24.31 -6.61
CA ILE A 317 11.93 24.95 -5.56
C ILE A 317 12.85 25.63 -4.57
N TYR A 318 12.51 26.87 -4.19
CA TYR A 318 13.18 27.59 -3.13
C TYR A 318 12.27 27.63 -1.89
N ILE A 319 12.84 27.31 -0.71
CA ILE A 319 12.13 27.35 0.58
C ILE A 319 12.84 28.31 1.49
N LYS A 320 12.09 29.28 2.04
CA LYS A 320 12.50 30.13 3.14
C LYS A 320 11.57 29.89 4.32
N GLU A 321 12.05 29.21 5.33
CA GLU A 321 11.32 28.83 6.54
C GLU A 321 12.23 29.06 7.76
N SER A 322 11.72 29.74 8.77
CA SER A 322 12.46 30.08 9.98
C SER A 322 12.63 28.92 10.97
N ASP A 323 11.71 27.97 10.98
CA ASP A 323 11.83 26.73 11.74
C ASP A 323 12.67 25.71 10.97
N GLU A 324 13.90 25.46 11.44
CA GLU A 324 14.83 24.52 10.81
C GLU A 324 14.26 23.10 10.68
N SER A 325 13.45 22.65 11.64
CA SER A 325 12.83 21.33 11.60
C SER A 325 11.76 21.27 10.53
N LEU A 326 10.93 22.31 10.42
CA LEU A 326 9.90 22.41 9.40
C LEU A 326 10.52 22.58 8.00
N ALA A 327 11.53 23.42 7.86
CA ALA A 327 12.32 23.59 6.63
C ALA A 327 12.88 22.24 6.14
N TYR A 328 13.47 21.46 7.05
CA TYR A 328 14.00 20.14 6.74
C TYR A 328 12.89 19.17 6.28
N LEU A 329 11.74 19.14 6.95
CA LEU A 329 10.61 18.28 6.59
C LEU A 329 10.06 18.62 5.21
N ILE A 330 9.80 19.91 4.93
CA ILE A 330 9.29 20.36 3.63
C ILE A 330 10.31 20.04 2.52
N ARG A 331 11.58 20.38 2.74
CA ARG A 331 12.66 20.12 1.80
C ARG A 331 12.75 18.62 1.46
N THR A 332 12.87 17.77 2.48
CA THR A 332 13.05 16.32 2.26
C THR A 332 11.83 15.68 1.61
N SER A 333 10.61 16.14 1.96
CA SER A 333 9.38 15.68 1.31
C SER A 333 9.37 15.99 -0.19
N LEU A 334 9.76 17.23 -0.55
CA LEU A 334 9.80 17.65 -1.96
C LEU A 334 10.95 16.97 -2.75
N GLU A 335 12.11 16.78 -2.11
CA GLU A 335 13.22 16.04 -2.70
C GLU A 335 12.85 14.58 -2.99
N LEU A 336 12.05 13.93 -2.10
CA LEU A 336 11.52 12.59 -2.32
C LEU A 336 10.58 12.52 -3.52
N GLN A 337 9.82 13.59 -3.77
CA GLN A 337 8.95 13.73 -4.94
C GLN A 337 9.69 14.13 -6.22
N GLY A 338 11.02 14.20 -6.18
CA GLY A 338 11.85 14.47 -7.35
C GLY A 338 12.11 15.94 -7.67
N TYR A 339 11.77 16.86 -6.77
CA TYR A 339 12.11 18.28 -6.93
C TYR A 339 13.56 18.56 -6.52
N ASP A 340 14.16 19.58 -7.14
CA ASP A 340 15.43 20.15 -6.67
C ASP A 340 15.14 21.30 -5.71
N VAL A 341 15.50 21.15 -4.42
CA VAL A 341 15.08 22.07 -3.37
C VAL A 341 16.28 22.76 -2.75
N GLN A 342 16.25 24.09 -2.70
CA GLN A 342 17.27 24.92 -2.04
C GLN A 342 16.64 25.76 -0.92
N SER A 343 17.36 25.88 0.20
CA SER A 343 16.96 26.69 1.36
C SER A 343 17.88 27.90 1.58
N SER A 344 18.94 28.05 0.78
CA SER A 344 19.82 29.25 0.78
C SER A 344 20.14 29.60 -0.66
N LEU A 345 19.99 30.89 -1.00
CA LEU A 345 20.43 31.40 -2.28
C LEU A 345 21.97 31.59 -2.18
N ASN A 346 22.70 30.88 -3.01
CA ASN A 346 24.13 31.12 -3.18
C ASN A 346 24.27 32.25 -4.21
N PRO A 347 24.90 33.40 -3.87
CA PRO A 347 25.00 34.57 -4.78
C PRO A 347 25.66 34.26 -6.12
N ASP A 348 26.45 33.18 -6.18
CA ASP A 348 27.18 32.75 -7.38
C ASP A 348 26.43 31.67 -8.20
N SER A 349 25.23 31.24 -7.79
CA SER A 349 24.46 30.23 -8.50
C SER A 349 23.37 30.86 -9.38
N VAL A 350 23.31 30.45 -10.66
CA VAL A 350 22.22 30.80 -11.58
C VAL A 350 20.98 29.96 -11.26
N PHE A 351 20.59 29.91 -9.99
CA PHE A 351 19.42 29.15 -9.57
C PHE A 351 18.15 29.98 -9.77
N GLN A 352 17.30 29.58 -10.71
CA GLN A 352 15.99 30.20 -10.93
C GLN A 352 14.90 29.19 -10.48
N PRO A 353 14.32 29.38 -9.28
CA PRO A 353 13.29 28.49 -8.78
C PRO A 353 12.01 28.63 -9.61
N SER A 354 11.37 27.49 -9.90
CA SER A 354 10.05 27.46 -10.52
C SER A 354 8.93 27.76 -9.52
N ILE A 355 9.19 27.53 -8.23
CA ILE A 355 8.24 27.72 -7.12
C ILE A 355 9.04 28.28 -5.93
N ILE A 356 8.44 29.23 -5.20
CA ILE A 356 8.97 29.78 -3.96
C ILE A 356 7.97 29.51 -2.84
N ILE A 357 8.45 28.96 -1.73
CA ILE A 357 7.67 28.70 -0.52
C ILE A 357 8.25 29.62 0.56
N LEU A 358 7.41 30.50 1.10
CA LEU A 358 7.79 31.47 2.15
C LEU A 358 7.00 31.17 3.43
N ASP A 359 7.62 31.41 4.58
CA ASP A 359 6.92 31.51 5.85
C ASP A 359 5.94 32.69 5.83
N SER A 360 4.83 32.59 6.54
CA SER A 360 3.73 33.57 6.57
C SER A 360 4.15 34.96 7.10
N GLY A 361 5.33 35.08 7.65
CA GLY A 361 5.93 36.32 8.16
C GLY A 361 6.89 37.03 7.19
N ASP A 362 7.24 36.41 6.06
CA ASP A 362 8.22 36.96 5.12
C ASP A 362 7.55 37.88 4.08
N GLU A 363 8.10 39.09 3.91
CA GLU A 363 7.69 40.00 2.83
C GLU A 363 8.43 39.65 1.53
N LEU A 364 7.67 39.57 0.42
CA LEU A 364 8.22 39.28 -0.93
C LEU A 364 9.26 40.32 -1.43
N GLN A 365 9.39 41.46 -0.73
CA GLN A 365 10.28 42.59 -1.14
C GLN A 365 11.77 42.34 -0.86
N GLU A 366 12.15 41.34 -0.08
CA GLU A 366 13.55 41.01 0.24
C GLU A 366 14.18 39.96 -0.72
N LEU A 367 13.47 39.49 -1.72
CA LEU A 367 14.00 38.55 -2.70
C LEU A 367 14.49 39.35 -3.93
N GLU A 368 15.72 39.87 -3.92
CA GLU A 368 16.43 40.22 -5.15
C GLU A 368 16.94 38.95 -5.84
N PHE A 369 16.44 38.71 -7.05
CA PHE A 369 16.83 37.61 -7.94
C PHE A 369 18.02 37.95 -8.80
#